data_7e984d065c0a512a9b865fa59106fc11
#
_entry.id   7e984d065c0a512a9b865fa59106fc11
#
_cell.length_a   1.000
_cell.length_b   1.000
_cell.length_c   1.000
_cell.angle_alpha   90.00
_cell.angle_beta   90.00
_cell.angle_gamma   90.00
#
_symmetry.space_group_name_H-M   'P 1'
#
loop_
_entity.id
_entity.type
_entity.pdbx_description
1 polymer ?
#
loop_
_entity_poly.entity_id
_entity_poly.type
_entity_poly.pdbx_seq_one_letter_code
_entity_poly.pdbx_strand_id
1 'polypeptide(L)'
;MAVNTYSMKKDWNKKVSAHFSVYEFACSDHSDTVLIDTELIYILEQVRAHFGKPVHINSGYRSPSYNISIGGSPRSQHCLGTAADVTIKGVDPIRIALYLASMPYFQKRGGIGYY
;
A
#
# COMPACT_ATOMS: atom_id res chain seq x y z
N MET A 1 6.11 13.19 -6.76
CA MET A 1 6.31 11.81 -6.34
C MET A 1 7.40 11.72 -5.31
N ALA A 2 7.07 11.25 -4.13
CA ALA A 2 8.05 11.15 -3.06
C ALA A 2 7.68 10.00 -2.12
N VAL A 3 8.70 9.29 -1.64
CA VAL A 3 8.55 8.32 -0.57
C VAL A 3 8.81 9.05 0.75
N ASN A 4 7.80 9.11 1.60
CA ASN A 4 7.91 9.72 2.90
C ASN A 4 8.19 8.66 3.96
N THR A 5 9.00 9.02 4.96
CA THR A 5 9.34 8.16 6.08
C THR A 5 8.54 8.57 7.31
N TYR A 6 7.89 7.60 7.94
CA TYR A 6 7.11 7.81 9.16
C TYR A 6 7.64 6.93 10.28
N SER A 7 7.31 7.31 11.53
CA SER A 7 7.63 6.52 12.72
C SER A 7 6.32 6.06 13.36
N MET A 8 6.17 4.77 13.60
CA MET A 8 4.98 4.24 14.27
C MET A 8 4.82 4.80 15.68
N LYS A 9 5.90 5.07 16.38
CA LYS A 9 5.83 5.66 17.74
C LYS A 9 5.22 7.05 17.73
N LYS A 10 5.51 7.85 16.68
CA LYS A 10 5.09 9.24 16.59
C LYS A 10 3.88 9.45 15.71
N ASP A 11 3.78 8.69 14.61
CA ASP A 11 2.89 8.99 13.49
C ASP A 11 1.81 7.94 13.25
N TRP A 12 1.65 6.93 14.13
CA TRP A 12 0.79 5.79 13.86
C TRP A 12 -0.64 6.16 13.44
N ASN A 13 -1.21 7.21 14.04
CA ASN A 13 -2.57 7.66 13.74
C ASN A 13 -2.63 8.84 12.78
N LYS A 14 -1.48 9.23 12.21
CA LYS A 14 -1.44 10.34 11.26
C LYS A 14 -2.10 9.94 9.95
N LYS A 15 -2.97 10.81 9.44
CA LYS A 15 -3.57 10.62 8.12
C LYS A 15 -2.54 10.95 7.04
N VAL A 16 -2.43 10.05 6.04
CA VAL A 16 -1.61 10.31 4.84
C VAL A 16 -2.50 10.81 3.70
N SER A 17 -3.82 10.60 3.82
CA SER A 17 -4.83 11.11 2.90
C SER A 17 -6.20 11.02 3.58
N ALA A 18 -7.26 11.37 2.86
CA ALA A 18 -8.62 11.39 3.43
C ALA A 18 -9.03 10.05 4.05
N HIS A 19 -8.62 8.93 3.47
CA HIS A 19 -9.10 7.59 3.86
C HIS A 19 -8.02 6.65 4.37
N PHE A 20 -6.75 7.09 4.44
CA PHE A 20 -5.65 6.22 4.83
C PHE A 20 -4.78 6.85 5.92
N SER A 21 -4.31 6.01 6.84
CA SER A 21 -3.45 6.42 7.95
C SER A 21 -2.15 5.59 7.94
N VAL A 22 -1.12 6.11 8.59
CA VAL A 22 0.21 5.48 8.63
C VAL A 22 0.14 4.03 9.10
N TYR A 23 -0.62 3.73 10.17
CA TYR A 23 -0.66 2.39 10.75
C TYR A 23 -1.13 1.32 9.76
N GLU A 24 -1.91 1.68 8.73
CA GLU A 24 -2.41 0.71 7.76
C GLU A 24 -1.30 0.13 6.88
N PHE A 25 -0.17 0.82 6.79
CA PHE A 25 0.99 0.45 5.98
C PHE A 25 2.13 -0.14 6.80
N ALA A 26 1.97 -0.27 8.12
CA ALA A 26 3.02 -0.74 9.00
C ALA A 26 3.41 -2.19 8.72
N CYS A 27 4.71 -2.49 8.89
CA CYS A 27 5.21 -3.84 8.73
C CYS A 27 4.75 -4.74 9.89
N SER A 28 4.44 -6.00 9.58
CA SER A 28 3.96 -6.97 10.57
C SER A 28 5.00 -7.36 11.61
N ASP A 29 6.28 -7.04 11.40
CA ASP A 29 7.34 -7.29 12.36
C ASP A 29 7.42 -6.24 13.49
N HIS A 30 6.47 -5.28 13.50
CA HIS A 30 6.41 -4.19 14.47
C HIS A 30 7.56 -3.19 14.36
N SER A 31 8.22 -3.10 13.21
CA SER A 31 9.23 -2.08 12.94
C SER A 31 8.64 -0.68 13.10
N ASP A 32 9.43 0.24 13.65
CA ASP A 32 9.01 1.62 13.82
C ASP A 32 8.91 2.37 12.49
N THR A 33 9.84 2.11 11.58
CA THR A 33 9.88 2.78 10.27
C THR A 33 8.76 2.30 9.35
N VAL A 34 8.09 3.27 8.70
CA VAL A 34 7.11 2.99 7.65
C VAL A 34 7.39 3.92 6.47
N LEU A 35 7.65 3.35 5.29
CA LEU A 35 7.85 4.10 4.06
C LEU A 35 6.57 4.06 3.23
N ILE A 36 6.11 5.23 2.77
CA ILE A 36 4.88 5.34 1.98
C ILE A 36 5.11 6.33 0.83
N ASP A 37 4.93 5.85 -0.40
CA ASP A 37 5.01 6.68 -1.61
C ASP A 37 3.71 7.48 -1.78
N THR A 38 3.83 8.76 -2.05
CA THR A 38 2.67 9.64 -2.26
C THR A 38 1.85 9.23 -3.48
N GLU A 39 2.49 8.71 -4.51
CA GLU A 39 1.79 8.23 -5.71
C GLU A 39 0.95 6.98 -5.41
N LEU A 40 1.48 6.08 -4.58
CA LEU A 40 0.72 4.91 -4.11
C LEU A 40 -0.57 5.36 -3.41
N ILE A 41 -0.48 6.36 -2.53
CA ILE A 41 -1.64 6.91 -1.83
C ILE A 41 -2.64 7.51 -2.81
N TYR A 42 -2.17 8.25 -3.82
CA TYR A 42 -3.05 8.82 -4.84
C TYR A 42 -3.86 7.71 -5.54
N ILE A 43 -3.19 6.63 -5.96
CA ILE A 43 -3.85 5.51 -6.64
C ILE A 43 -4.85 4.82 -5.70
N LEU A 44 -4.49 4.60 -4.44
CA LEU A 44 -5.38 3.98 -3.46
C LEU A 44 -6.62 4.81 -3.20
N GLU A 45 -6.49 6.15 -3.16
CA GLU A 45 -7.66 7.03 -3.04
C GLU A 45 -8.56 6.96 -4.28
N GLN A 46 -7.98 6.79 -5.47
CA GLN A 46 -8.77 6.60 -6.69
C GLN A 46 -9.56 5.28 -6.63
N VAL A 47 -8.94 4.21 -6.16
CA VAL A 47 -9.61 2.92 -5.96
C VAL A 47 -10.74 3.07 -4.95
N ARG A 48 -10.48 3.74 -3.84
CA ARG A 48 -11.47 4.01 -2.80
C ARG A 48 -12.69 4.76 -3.36
N ALA A 49 -12.45 5.79 -4.16
CA ALA A 49 -13.52 6.59 -4.76
C ALA A 49 -14.31 5.80 -5.80
N HIS A 50 -13.61 5.02 -6.63
CA HIS A 50 -14.25 4.26 -7.71
C HIS A 50 -15.25 3.22 -7.17
N PHE A 51 -14.84 2.44 -6.16
CA PHE A 51 -15.69 1.40 -5.60
C PHE A 51 -16.63 1.89 -4.51
N GLY A 52 -16.38 3.08 -3.96
CA GLY A 52 -17.22 3.67 -2.92
C GLY A 52 -17.24 2.86 -1.62
N LYS A 53 -16.20 2.08 -1.35
CA LYS A 53 -16.10 1.18 -0.20
C LYS A 53 -14.71 1.27 0.42
N PRO A 54 -14.59 0.99 1.73
CA PRO A 54 -13.27 0.97 2.38
C PRO A 54 -12.31 0.00 1.71
N VAL A 55 -11.08 0.45 1.50
CA VAL A 55 -9.99 -0.37 0.96
C VAL A 55 -9.15 -0.84 2.14
N HIS A 56 -9.02 -2.15 2.30
CA HIS A 56 -8.20 -2.74 3.35
C HIS A 56 -6.79 -3.02 2.82
N ILE A 57 -5.78 -2.53 3.53
CA ILE A 57 -4.37 -2.79 3.20
C ILE A 57 -3.95 -4.06 3.94
N ASN A 58 -3.74 -5.14 3.20
CA ASN A 58 -3.29 -6.41 3.79
C ASN A 58 -1.79 -6.40 4.06
N SER A 59 -1.01 -5.74 3.20
CA SER A 59 0.43 -5.58 3.34
C SER A 59 0.84 -4.28 2.67
N GLY A 60 1.51 -3.41 3.41
CA GLY A 60 2.08 -2.18 2.89
C GLY A 60 3.60 -2.26 2.90
N TYR A 61 4.26 -1.40 3.70
CA TYR A 61 5.71 -1.44 3.83
C TYR A 61 6.18 -2.75 4.49
N ARG A 62 7.30 -3.27 3.99
CA ARG A 62 8.02 -4.39 4.64
C ARG A 62 9.44 -3.97 4.91
N SER A 63 9.92 -4.21 6.14
CA SER A 63 11.35 -4.08 6.41
C SER A 63 12.10 -5.13 5.59
N PRO A 64 13.36 -4.86 5.18
CA PRO A 64 14.13 -5.84 4.41
C PRO A 64 14.26 -7.19 5.11
N SER A 65 14.51 -7.19 6.42
CA SER A 65 14.63 -8.44 7.18
C SER A 65 13.34 -9.24 7.23
N TYR A 66 12.19 -8.58 7.42
CA TYR A 66 10.91 -9.25 7.41
C TYR A 66 10.60 -9.82 6.02
N ASN A 67 10.89 -9.05 4.98
CA ASN A 67 10.67 -9.49 3.60
C ASN A 67 11.44 -10.77 3.28
N ILE A 68 12.69 -10.86 3.72
CA ILE A 68 13.49 -12.08 3.56
C ILE A 68 12.87 -13.23 4.33
N SER A 69 12.42 -12.99 5.57
CA SER A 69 11.88 -14.06 6.43
C SER A 69 10.63 -14.71 5.87
N ILE A 70 9.82 -13.97 5.09
CA ILE A 70 8.61 -14.50 4.47
C ILE A 70 8.83 -14.96 3.03
N GLY A 71 10.08 -15.02 2.56
CA GLY A 71 10.41 -15.47 1.22
C GLY A 71 10.12 -14.44 0.13
N GLY A 72 10.03 -13.17 0.45
CA GLY A 72 9.81 -12.13 -0.53
C GLY A 72 11.04 -11.88 -1.39
N SER A 73 10.82 -11.28 -2.55
CA SER A 73 11.92 -10.90 -3.46
C SER A 73 12.85 -9.89 -2.78
N PRO A 74 14.18 -10.05 -2.91
CA PRO A 74 15.13 -9.05 -2.39
C PRO A 74 14.91 -7.65 -2.97
N ARG A 75 14.24 -7.54 -4.11
CA ARG A 75 13.92 -6.27 -4.77
C ARG A 75 12.45 -5.91 -4.65
N SER A 76 11.78 -6.38 -3.61
CA SER A 76 10.36 -6.12 -3.41
C SER A 76 10.08 -4.62 -3.31
N GLN A 77 9.06 -4.17 -4.04
CA GLN A 77 8.58 -2.79 -3.94
C GLN A 77 7.96 -2.49 -2.58
N HIS A 78 7.51 -3.50 -1.83
CA HIS A 78 7.06 -3.31 -0.45
C HIS A 78 8.16 -2.73 0.43
N CYS A 79 9.42 -3.09 0.20
CA CYS A 79 10.56 -2.54 0.94
C CYS A 79 10.87 -1.10 0.58
N LEU A 80 10.37 -0.61 -0.54
CA LEU A 80 10.55 0.76 -0.99
C LEU A 80 9.38 1.67 -0.60
N GLY A 81 8.31 1.11 -0.04
CA GLY A 81 7.10 1.86 0.27
C GLY A 81 6.24 2.17 -0.95
N THR A 82 6.49 1.51 -2.08
CA THR A 82 5.79 1.78 -3.35
C THR A 82 4.78 0.71 -3.71
N ALA A 83 4.54 -0.28 -2.85
CA ALA A 83 3.60 -1.36 -3.10
C ALA A 83 2.64 -1.56 -1.93
N ALA A 84 1.44 -2.01 -2.24
CA ALA A 84 0.46 -2.43 -1.26
C ALA A 84 -0.38 -3.58 -1.82
N ASP A 85 -0.75 -4.53 -0.95
CA ASP A 85 -1.70 -5.57 -1.26
C ASP A 85 -3.02 -5.22 -0.62
N VAL A 86 -4.11 -5.22 -1.39
CA VAL A 86 -5.40 -4.69 -0.94
C VAL A 86 -6.54 -5.67 -1.16
N THR A 87 -7.58 -5.52 -0.32
CA THR A 87 -8.88 -6.17 -0.51
C THR A 87 -9.99 -5.17 -0.26
N ILE A 88 -11.15 -5.38 -0.90
CA ILE A 88 -12.35 -4.59 -0.68
C ILE A 88 -13.50 -5.56 -0.43
N LYS A 89 -14.13 -5.47 0.73
CA LYS A 89 -15.22 -6.36 1.09
C LYS A 89 -16.36 -6.27 0.06
N GLY A 90 -16.77 -7.41 -0.47
CA GLY A 90 -17.87 -7.49 -1.43
C GLY A 90 -17.48 -7.15 -2.87
N VAL A 91 -16.19 -6.93 -3.14
CA VAL A 91 -15.70 -6.67 -4.50
C VAL A 91 -14.77 -7.82 -4.91
N ASP A 92 -15.07 -8.44 -6.07
CA ASP A 92 -14.23 -9.48 -6.63
C ASP A 92 -12.87 -8.89 -7.00
N PRO A 93 -11.74 -9.54 -6.62
CA PRO A 93 -10.40 -9.06 -6.96
C PRO A 93 -10.19 -8.75 -8.43
N ILE A 94 -10.85 -9.48 -9.34
CA ILE A 94 -10.72 -9.21 -10.78
C ILE A 94 -11.22 -7.83 -11.16
N ARG A 95 -12.25 -7.31 -10.46
CA ARG A 95 -12.77 -5.97 -10.71
C ARG A 95 -11.75 -4.90 -10.31
N ILE A 96 -11.02 -5.14 -9.22
CA ILE A 96 -9.95 -4.25 -8.77
C ILE A 96 -8.84 -4.25 -9.82
N ALA A 97 -8.46 -5.44 -10.29
CA ALA A 97 -7.43 -5.60 -11.32
C ALA A 97 -7.78 -4.84 -12.61
N LEU A 98 -9.02 -4.98 -13.06
CA LEU A 98 -9.47 -4.30 -14.29
C LEU A 98 -9.44 -2.79 -14.15
N TYR A 99 -9.86 -2.28 -13.00
CA TYR A 99 -9.80 -0.84 -12.75
C TYR A 99 -8.36 -0.33 -12.74
N LEU A 100 -7.46 -1.01 -12.03
CA LEU A 100 -6.04 -0.64 -11.96
C LEU A 100 -5.40 -0.67 -13.34
N ALA A 101 -5.70 -1.69 -14.13
CA ALA A 101 -5.14 -1.82 -15.48
C ALA A 101 -5.54 -0.66 -16.41
N SER A 102 -6.65 0.01 -16.11
CA SER A 102 -7.10 1.17 -16.87
C SER A 102 -6.33 2.46 -16.52
N MET A 103 -5.56 2.45 -15.44
CA MET A 103 -4.86 3.64 -14.93
C MET A 103 -3.45 3.75 -15.53
N PRO A 104 -3.11 4.89 -16.20
CA PRO A 104 -1.77 5.05 -16.77
C PRO A 104 -0.65 4.96 -15.73
N TYR A 105 -0.87 5.47 -14.54
CA TYR A 105 0.14 5.45 -13.46
C TYR A 105 0.46 4.03 -13.03
N PHE A 106 -0.55 3.17 -12.90
CA PHE A 106 -0.37 1.79 -12.49
C PHE A 106 0.50 1.03 -13.49
N GLN A 107 0.27 1.24 -14.78
CA GLN A 107 1.04 0.57 -15.83
C GLN A 107 2.53 0.91 -15.77
N LYS A 108 2.87 2.09 -15.30
CA LYS A 108 4.26 2.52 -15.16
C LYS A 108 4.91 2.03 -13.88
N ARG A 109 4.16 1.98 -12.78
CA ARG A 109 4.68 1.69 -11.44
C ARG A 109 4.33 0.30 -10.92
N GLY A 110 3.11 -0.16 -11.18
CA GLY A 110 2.67 -1.52 -10.92
C GLY A 110 2.77 -2.00 -9.47
N GLY A 111 2.53 -1.14 -8.50
CA GLY A 111 2.79 -1.44 -7.10
C GLY A 111 1.62 -1.94 -6.26
N ILE A 112 0.47 -2.32 -6.85
CA ILE A 112 -0.70 -2.76 -6.08
C ILE A 112 -1.06 -4.19 -6.40
N GLY A 113 -1.04 -5.05 -5.38
CA GLY A 113 -1.56 -6.41 -5.43
C GLY A 113 -3.02 -6.46 -4.98
N TYR A 114 -3.76 -7.46 -5.45
CA TYR A 114 -5.17 -7.66 -5.14
C TYR A 114 -5.45 -9.15 -4.99
N TYR A 115 -6.35 -9.47 -4.08
CA TYR A 115 -6.65 -10.87 -3.77
C TYR A 115 -8.14 -11.14 -3.78
#